data_20f72e8d78cb433bad9abf1b238df233
#
_entry.id   20f72e8d78cb433bad9abf1b238df233
#
_cell.length_a   1.000
_cell.length_b   1.000
_cell.length_c   1.000
_cell.angle_alpha   90.00
_cell.angle_beta   90.00
_cell.angle_gamma   90.00
#
_symmetry.space_group_name_H-M   'P 1'
#
loop_
_entity.id
_entity.type
_entity.pdbx_description
1 polymer ?
#
loop_
_entity_poly.entity_id
_entity_poly.type
_entity_poly.pdbx_seq_one_letter_code
_entity_poly.pdbx_strand_id
1 'polypeptide(L)'
;MRFGAAKPKTGFPFVSALTFSYLWKLFYFLPVMKRGFIYTILLLSILLGSCNHRDTEKAEILYQNGVEMEKRYMPDSAVIFYHKALKRLDKSNDNELKSKIYNQLGNLLLEHNIYETARRAYQQALYVSRELADKSNLSHAYRGIGKYHFLYKDRDSAFYYFEKPLGFFPEIKNREERSSVYNNLTSAYKLKNDIKAALECNAKALSLTNDEVKRLRNYAVRGQLFAMQMQYDSALFYLEQASRSEDKSVKASAYFKLAD
;
A
#
# COMPACT_ATOMS: atom_id res chain seq x y z
N MET A 1 21.70 40.83 -16.39
CA MET A 1 21.06 39.76 -17.20
C MET A 1 21.71 38.43 -16.82
N ARG A 2 21.02 37.59 -16.03
CA ARG A 2 21.51 36.26 -15.65
C ARG A 2 20.68 35.22 -16.42
N PHE A 3 21.30 34.47 -17.30
CA PHE A 3 20.68 33.35 -17.99
C PHE A 3 20.59 32.17 -17.04
N GLY A 4 19.38 31.71 -16.78
CA GLY A 4 19.10 30.50 -16.04
C GLY A 4 19.27 29.29 -16.96
N ALA A 5 20.19 28.39 -16.62
CA ALA A 5 20.35 27.11 -17.30
C ALA A 5 19.33 26.09 -16.77
N ALA A 6 18.47 25.60 -17.65
CA ALA A 6 17.56 24.51 -17.37
C ALA A 6 18.34 23.19 -17.18
N LYS A 7 18.06 22.45 -16.10
CA LYS A 7 18.60 21.12 -15.85
C LYS A 7 17.85 20.08 -16.69
N PRO A 8 18.53 19.18 -17.42
CA PRO A 8 17.88 18.07 -18.11
C PRO A 8 17.41 17.00 -17.11
N LYS A 9 16.13 16.63 -17.20
CA LYS A 9 15.54 15.46 -16.52
C LYS A 9 15.89 14.19 -17.30
N THR A 10 17.01 13.54 -16.97
CA THR A 10 17.28 12.17 -17.40
C THR A 10 17.74 11.39 -16.17
N GLY A 11 16.89 10.46 -15.71
CA GLY A 11 17.16 9.56 -14.60
C GLY A 11 18.10 8.44 -15.01
N PHE A 12 19.42 8.72 -15.04
CA PHE A 12 20.44 7.69 -14.94
C PHE A 12 20.81 7.54 -13.47
N PRO A 13 21.00 6.29 -12.96
CA PRO A 13 21.45 6.11 -11.58
C PRO A 13 22.81 6.80 -11.42
N PHE A 14 22.90 7.65 -10.42
CA PHE A 14 24.09 8.41 -10.04
C PHE A 14 25.22 7.43 -9.65
N VAL A 15 26.01 7.05 -10.61
CA VAL A 15 27.36 6.56 -10.35
C VAL A 15 28.15 7.80 -9.98
N SER A 16 28.54 7.95 -8.70
CA SER A 16 29.21 9.13 -8.21
C SER A 16 30.46 9.44 -9.04
N ALA A 17 30.73 10.73 -9.27
CA ALA A 17 31.91 11.21 -10.02
C ALA A 17 33.25 10.61 -9.48
N LEU A 18 33.27 10.22 -8.21
CA LEU A 18 34.37 9.51 -7.57
C LEU A 18 34.60 8.10 -8.14
N THR A 19 33.54 7.33 -8.40
CA THR A 19 33.68 5.98 -8.99
C THR A 19 34.16 6.03 -10.43
N PHE A 20 33.81 7.06 -11.20
CA PHE A 20 34.28 7.27 -12.58
C PHE A 20 35.76 7.64 -12.60
N SER A 21 36.24 8.45 -11.67
CA SER A 21 37.66 8.83 -11.53
C SER A 21 38.55 7.64 -11.15
N TYR A 22 38.06 6.78 -10.24
CA TYR A 22 38.78 5.55 -9.86
C TYR A 22 38.79 4.51 -10.98
N LEU A 23 37.69 4.32 -11.68
CA LEU A 23 37.61 3.42 -12.84
C LEU A 23 38.52 3.89 -14.00
N TRP A 24 38.61 5.20 -14.24
CA TRP A 24 39.49 5.79 -15.24
C TRP A 24 40.96 5.60 -14.90
N LYS A 25 41.38 5.74 -13.64
CA LYS A 25 42.75 5.49 -13.19
C LYS A 25 43.12 3.98 -13.28
N LEU A 26 42.20 3.10 -12.88
CA LEU A 26 42.38 1.64 -13.07
C LEU A 26 42.54 1.25 -14.55
N PHE A 27 41.83 1.93 -15.43
CA PHE A 27 41.83 1.66 -16.88
C PHE A 27 43.18 1.93 -17.56
N TYR A 28 43.92 2.94 -17.08
CA TYR A 28 45.22 3.28 -17.63
C TYR A 28 46.35 2.37 -17.15
N PHE A 29 46.21 1.75 -15.98
CA PHE A 29 47.26 0.90 -15.37
C PHE A 29 47.13 -0.60 -15.67
N LEU A 30 46.05 -1.05 -16.32
CA LEU A 30 45.84 -2.49 -16.61
C LEU A 30 46.33 -2.86 -18.00
N PRO A 31 47.11 -3.97 -18.18
CA PRO A 31 47.49 -4.49 -19.47
C PRO A 31 46.25 -4.84 -20.32
N VAL A 32 46.40 -4.74 -21.63
CA VAL A 32 45.30 -4.84 -22.64
C VAL A 32 44.36 -6.04 -22.44
N MET A 33 44.87 -7.19 -22.00
CA MET A 33 44.04 -8.39 -21.71
C MET A 33 43.04 -8.19 -20.54
N LYS A 34 43.37 -7.37 -19.56
CA LYS A 34 42.46 -7.09 -18.41
C LYS A 34 41.39 -6.07 -18.78
N ARG A 35 41.62 -5.22 -19.79
CA ARG A 35 40.62 -4.26 -20.28
C ARG A 35 39.47 -4.96 -21.00
N GLY A 36 39.74 -6.01 -21.79
CA GLY A 36 38.68 -6.82 -22.40
C GLY A 36 37.73 -7.46 -21.36
N PHE A 37 38.31 -7.96 -20.25
CA PHE A 37 37.50 -8.53 -19.16
C PHE A 37 36.59 -7.52 -18.45
N ILE A 38 37.04 -6.29 -18.25
CA ILE A 38 36.23 -5.20 -17.67
C ILE A 38 35.08 -4.81 -18.62
N TYR A 39 35.35 -4.72 -19.94
CA TYR A 39 34.30 -4.45 -20.93
C TYR A 39 33.26 -5.58 -20.98
N THR A 40 33.68 -6.84 -20.89
CA THR A 40 32.71 -7.95 -20.86
C THR A 40 31.84 -7.94 -19.63
N ILE A 41 32.39 -7.61 -18.45
CA ILE A 41 31.62 -7.47 -17.21
C ILE A 41 30.62 -6.29 -17.31
N LEU A 42 31.06 -5.12 -17.84
CA LEU A 42 30.20 -3.96 -18.05
C LEU A 42 29.09 -4.27 -19.05
N LEU A 43 29.40 -4.93 -20.14
CA LEU A 43 28.42 -5.34 -21.16
C LEU A 43 27.41 -6.35 -20.58
N LEU A 44 27.91 -7.32 -19.80
CA LEU A 44 27.08 -8.30 -19.12
C LEU A 44 26.15 -7.65 -18.08
N SER A 45 26.64 -6.65 -17.32
CA SER A 45 25.83 -5.91 -16.35
C SER A 45 24.73 -5.07 -17.03
N ILE A 46 25.01 -4.47 -18.19
CA ILE A 46 24.03 -3.73 -18.99
C ILE A 46 22.97 -4.69 -19.56
N LEU A 47 23.37 -5.86 -20.05
CA LEU A 47 22.47 -6.87 -20.60
C LEU A 47 21.56 -7.46 -19.50
N LEU A 48 22.12 -7.75 -18.31
CA LEU A 48 21.35 -8.25 -17.16
C LEU A 48 20.39 -7.18 -16.62
N GLY A 49 20.81 -5.92 -16.56
CA GLY A 49 19.96 -4.79 -16.18
C GLY A 49 18.79 -4.59 -17.16
N SER A 50 19.04 -4.74 -18.46
CA SER A 50 18.01 -4.62 -19.50
C SER A 50 16.98 -5.76 -19.44
N CYS A 51 17.39 -7.00 -19.14
CA CYS A 51 16.46 -8.11 -18.95
C CYS A 51 15.56 -7.90 -17.73
N ASN A 52 16.14 -7.45 -16.62
CA ASN A 52 15.39 -7.22 -15.38
C ASN A 52 14.34 -6.11 -15.55
N HIS A 53 14.69 -5.00 -16.21
CA HIS A 53 13.77 -3.89 -16.50
C HIS A 53 12.58 -4.35 -17.36
N ARG A 54 12.82 -5.15 -18.39
CA ARG A 54 11.77 -5.65 -19.29
C ARG A 54 10.81 -6.63 -18.58
N ASP A 55 11.29 -7.43 -17.63
CA ASP A 55 10.43 -8.34 -16.86
C ASP A 55 9.59 -7.58 -15.84
N THR A 56 10.12 -6.53 -15.22
CA THR A 56 9.36 -5.62 -14.34
C THR A 56 8.23 -4.91 -15.11
N GLU A 57 8.51 -4.36 -16.29
CA GLU A 57 7.50 -3.70 -17.13
C GLU A 57 6.36 -4.67 -17.52
N LYS A 58 6.69 -5.90 -17.92
CA LYS A 58 5.69 -6.93 -18.20
C LYS A 58 4.90 -7.33 -16.96
N ALA A 59 5.53 -7.37 -15.79
CA ALA A 59 4.85 -7.66 -14.53
C ALA A 59 3.87 -6.55 -14.15
N GLU A 60 4.23 -5.27 -14.34
CA GLU A 60 3.33 -4.14 -14.13
C GLU A 60 2.10 -4.21 -15.05
N ILE A 61 2.29 -4.52 -16.35
CA ILE A 61 1.17 -4.71 -17.29
C ILE A 61 0.24 -5.84 -16.81
N LEU A 62 0.79 -6.96 -16.38
CA LEU A 62 0.01 -8.08 -15.85
C LEU A 62 -0.73 -7.68 -14.55
N TYR A 63 -0.09 -6.92 -13.67
CA TYR A 63 -0.72 -6.40 -12.47
C TYR A 63 -1.92 -5.49 -12.82
N GLN A 64 -1.74 -4.55 -13.75
CA GLN A 64 -2.83 -3.66 -14.19
C GLN A 64 -3.98 -4.45 -14.83
N ASN A 65 -3.70 -5.50 -15.60
CA ASN A 65 -4.74 -6.39 -16.13
C ASN A 65 -5.51 -7.09 -14.99
N GLY A 66 -4.82 -7.49 -13.91
CA GLY A 66 -5.47 -8.04 -12.72
C GLY A 66 -6.41 -7.04 -12.06
N VAL A 67 -5.97 -5.79 -11.87
CA VAL A 67 -6.80 -4.70 -11.34
C VAL A 67 -8.03 -4.44 -12.22
N GLU A 68 -7.86 -4.49 -13.54
CA GLU A 68 -8.99 -4.34 -14.46
C GLU A 68 -10.00 -5.49 -14.37
N MET A 69 -9.54 -6.73 -14.14
CA MET A 69 -10.43 -7.87 -13.89
C MET A 69 -11.21 -7.72 -12.58
N GLU A 70 -10.60 -7.19 -11.53
CA GLU A 70 -11.32 -6.87 -10.28
C GLU A 70 -12.46 -5.88 -10.54
N LYS A 71 -12.20 -4.79 -11.28
CA LYS A 71 -13.23 -3.80 -11.65
C LYS A 71 -14.38 -4.41 -12.46
N ARG A 72 -14.11 -5.45 -13.23
CA ARG A 72 -15.10 -6.21 -14.00
C ARG A 72 -15.79 -7.32 -13.20
N TYR A 73 -15.54 -7.41 -11.91
CA TYR A 73 -16.07 -8.46 -11.03
C TYR A 73 -15.68 -9.88 -11.48
N MET A 74 -14.43 -10.06 -11.96
CA MET A 74 -13.85 -11.33 -12.40
C MET A 74 -12.67 -11.74 -11.49
N PRO A 75 -12.93 -12.14 -10.23
CA PRO A 75 -11.87 -12.36 -9.23
C PRO A 75 -10.90 -13.48 -9.61
N ASP A 76 -11.38 -14.59 -10.19
CA ASP A 76 -10.52 -15.70 -10.59
C ASP A 76 -9.51 -15.27 -11.65
N SER A 77 -9.95 -14.47 -12.62
CA SER A 77 -9.07 -13.90 -13.65
C SER A 77 -8.05 -12.94 -13.04
N ALA A 78 -8.45 -12.12 -12.08
CA ALA A 78 -7.55 -11.21 -11.36
C ALA A 78 -6.46 -11.99 -10.63
N VAL A 79 -6.81 -13.04 -9.88
CA VAL A 79 -5.85 -13.92 -9.20
C VAL A 79 -4.83 -14.52 -10.17
N ILE A 80 -5.29 -15.01 -11.35
CA ILE A 80 -4.39 -15.56 -12.39
C ILE A 80 -3.40 -14.49 -12.88
N PHE A 81 -3.86 -13.27 -13.13
CA PHE A 81 -3.00 -12.18 -13.58
C PHE A 81 -1.98 -11.78 -12.50
N TYR A 82 -2.37 -11.71 -11.23
CA TYR A 82 -1.46 -11.41 -10.12
C TYR A 82 -0.37 -12.49 -9.97
N HIS A 83 -0.73 -13.77 -10.06
CA HIS A 83 0.27 -14.85 -10.04
C HIS A 83 1.21 -14.81 -11.24
N LYS A 84 0.70 -14.49 -12.46
CA LYS A 84 1.55 -14.29 -13.62
C LYS A 84 2.54 -13.12 -13.44
N ALA A 85 2.08 -12.01 -12.84
CA ALA A 85 2.93 -10.86 -12.53
C ALA A 85 4.03 -11.24 -11.52
N LEU A 86 3.67 -11.90 -10.41
CA LEU A 86 4.63 -12.37 -9.41
C LEU A 86 5.66 -13.32 -10.01
N LYS A 87 5.25 -14.24 -10.88
CA LYS A 87 6.18 -15.16 -11.59
C LYS A 87 7.19 -14.42 -12.45
N ARG A 88 6.82 -13.29 -13.07
CA ARG A 88 7.76 -12.44 -13.81
C ARG A 88 8.79 -11.79 -12.90
N LEU A 89 8.39 -11.50 -11.67
CA LEU A 89 9.23 -10.84 -10.66
C LEU A 89 10.10 -11.80 -9.84
N ASP A 90 10.00 -13.13 -10.03
CA ASP A 90 10.72 -14.11 -9.19
C ASP A 90 12.23 -13.81 -9.10
N LYS A 91 12.84 -13.44 -10.23
CA LYS A 91 14.28 -13.10 -10.32
C LYS A 91 14.56 -11.59 -10.22
N SER A 92 13.52 -10.78 -10.05
CA SER A 92 13.64 -9.33 -9.94
C SER A 92 13.84 -8.93 -8.48
N ASN A 93 14.56 -7.83 -8.24
CA ASN A 93 14.68 -7.17 -6.95
C ASN A 93 13.62 -6.08 -6.74
N ASP A 94 12.58 -6.04 -7.59
CA ASP A 94 11.48 -5.08 -7.45
C ASP A 94 10.53 -5.50 -6.33
N ASN A 95 10.97 -5.26 -5.10
CA ASN A 95 10.20 -5.57 -3.90
C ASN A 95 9.00 -4.63 -3.71
N GLU A 96 9.03 -3.44 -4.32
CA GLU A 96 7.90 -2.51 -4.27
C GLU A 96 6.70 -3.07 -5.03
N LEU A 97 6.90 -3.46 -6.29
CA LEU A 97 5.85 -4.07 -7.10
C LEU A 97 5.40 -5.43 -6.53
N LYS A 98 6.35 -6.28 -6.07
CA LYS A 98 5.99 -7.55 -5.41
C LYS A 98 5.07 -7.32 -4.21
N SER A 99 5.41 -6.39 -3.32
CA SER A 99 4.62 -6.13 -2.12
C SER A 99 3.24 -5.54 -2.45
N LYS A 100 3.17 -4.68 -3.47
CA LYS A 100 1.91 -4.13 -3.99
C LYS A 100 0.98 -5.23 -4.51
N ILE A 101 1.51 -6.17 -5.31
CA ILE A 101 0.74 -7.29 -5.85
C ILE A 101 0.26 -8.22 -4.73
N TYR A 102 1.13 -8.58 -3.76
CA TYR A 102 0.75 -9.42 -2.64
C TYR A 102 -0.33 -8.78 -1.75
N ASN A 103 -0.25 -7.47 -1.52
CA ASN A 103 -1.27 -6.73 -0.79
C ASN A 103 -2.62 -6.75 -1.52
N GLN A 104 -2.60 -6.54 -2.84
CA GLN A 104 -3.83 -6.54 -3.65
C GLN A 104 -4.45 -7.95 -3.71
N LEU A 105 -3.62 -8.98 -3.89
CA LEU A 105 -4.05 -10.37 -3.82
C LEU A 105 -4.67 -10.69 -2.45
N GLY A 106 -4.05 -10.23 -1.36
CA GLY A 106 -4.57 -10.38 -0.01
C GLY A 106 -5.94 -9.71 0.17
N ASN A 107 -6.13 -8.50 -0.35
CA ASN A 107 -7.43 -7.81 -0.33
C ASN A 107 -8.50 -8.60 -1.07
N LEU A 108 -8.23 -8.98 -2.32
CA LEU A 108 -9.15 -9.73 -3.16
C LEU A 108 -9.59 -11.03 -2.49
N LEU A 109 -8.64 -11.80 -1.96
CA LEU A 109 -8.92 -13.05 -1.27
C LEU A 109 -9.73 -12.84 0.03
N LEU A 110 -9.44 -11.75 0.77
CA LEU A 110 -10.19 -11.40 1.98
C LEU A 110 -11.64 -11.04 1.67
N GLU A 111 -11.89 -10.28 0.60
CA GLU A 111 -13.22 -9.90 0.13
C GLU A 111 -14.05 -11.11 -0.31
N HIS A 112 -13.37 -12.14 -0.84
CA HIS A 112 -14.01 -13.41 -1.24
C HIS A 112 -14.00 -14.48 -0.14
N ASN A 113 -13.75 -14.11 1.12
CA ASN A 113 -13.77 -14.99 2.31
C ASN A 113 -12.72 -16.12 2.28
N ILE A 114 -11.66 -15.99 1.47
CA ILE A 114 -10.55 -16.97 1.41
C ILE A 114 -9.45 -16.52 2.40
N TYR A 115 -9.79 -16.52 3.67
CA TYR A 115 -9.08 -15.83 4.74
C TYR A 115 -7.63 -16.30 4.95
N GLU A 116 -7.38 -17.63 4.98
CA GLU A 116 -6.05 -18.16 5.23
C GLU A 116 -5.07 -17.86 4.09
N THR A 117 -5.54 -17.92 2.85
CA THR A 117 -4.72 -17.56 1.69
C THR A 117 -4.47 -16.05 1.65
N ALA A 118 -5.46 -15.24 2.01
CA ALA A 118 -5.30 -13.79 2.17
C ALA A 118 -4.22 -13.47 3.21
N ARG A 119 -4.26 -14.12 4.38
CA ARG A 119 -3.23 -13.95 5.43
C ARG A 119 -1.84 -14.29 4.92
N ARG A 120 -1.69 -15.40 4.18
CA ARG A 120 -0.40 -15.78 3.57
C ARG A 120 0.09 -14.73 2.57
N ALA A 121 -0.79 -14.18 1.73
CA ALA A 121 -0.44 -13.12 0.80
C ALA A 121 0.07 -11.86 1.54
N TYR A 122 -0.61 -11.42 2.59
CA TYR A 122 -0.13 -10.31 3.41
C TYR A 122 1.20 -10.60 4.13
N GLN A 123 1.44 -11.84 4.56
CA GLN A 123 2.74 -12.25 5.14
C GLN A 123 3.87 -12.13 4.10
N GLN A 124 3.62 -12.50 2.84
CA GLN A 124 4.58 -12.28 1.76
C GLN A 124 4.80 -10.78 1.50
N ALA A 125 3.73 -9.98 1.50
CA ALA A 125 3.85 -8.52 1.39
C ALA A 125 4.70 -7.94 2.54
N LEU A 126 4.49 -8.39 3.79
CA LEU A 126 5.33 -7.99 4.94
C LEU A 126 6.80 -8.32 4.72
N TYR A 127 7.09 -9.54 4.24
CA TYR A 127 8.46 -9.99 4.03
C TYR A 127 9.19 -9.11 3.02
N VAL A 128 8.58 -8.87 1.86
CA VAL A 128 9.24 -8.11 0.77
C VAL A 128 9.26 -6.61 0.98
N SER A 129 8.37 -6.05 1.82
CA SER A 129 8.29 -4.60 2.05
C SER A 129 9.12 -4.09 3.24
N ARG A 130 9.72 -4.96 4.03
CA ARG A 130 10.47 -4.57 5.25
C ARG A 130 11.59 -3.57 4.97
N GLU A 131 12.33 -3.79 3.89
CA GLU A 131 13.51 -2.99 3.54
C GLU A 131 13.19 -1.81 2.62
N LEU A 132 11.92 -1.63 2.25
CA LEU A 132 11.53 -0.49 1.43
C LEU A 132 11.60 0.82 2.22
N ALA A 133 12.07 1.89 1.56
CA ALA A 133 12.12 3.23 2.16
C ALA A 133 10.73 3.81 2.39
N ASP A 134 9.77 3.55 1.47
CA ASP A 134 8.36 3.86 1.68
C ASP A 134 7.66 2.69 2.37
N LYS A 135 7.19 2.92 3.58
CA LYS A 135 6.51 1.91 4.41
C LYS A 135 5.01 1.78 4.12
N SER A 136 4.49 2.39 3.07
CA SER A 136 3.07 2.30 2.70
C SER A 136 2.60 0.86 2.47
N ASN A 137 3.37 0.08 1.70
CA ASN A 137 3.05 -1.32 1.45
C ASN A 137 3.18 -2.20 2.70
N LEU A 138 4.18 -1.91 3.56
CA LEU A 138 4.35 -2.60 4.84
C LEU A 138 3.16 -2.33 5.77
N SER A 139 2.72 -1.07 5.86
CA SER A 139 1.55 -0.65 6.60
C SER A 139 0.29 -1.38 6.13
N HIS A 140 0.09 -1.44 4.81
CA HIS A 140 -1.05 -2.13 4.20
C HIS A 140 -1.09 -3.61 4.62
N ALA A 141 0.04 -4.31 4.55
CA ALA A 141 0.12 -5.71 4.93
C ALA A 141 -0.20 -5.94 6.42
N TYR A 142 0.32 -5.10 7.32
CA TYR A 142 -0.04 -5.16 8.74
C TYR A 142 -1.55 -4.98 8.96
N ARG A 143 -2.16 -4.01 8.30
CA ARG A 143 -3.59 -3.78 8.37
C ARG A 143 -4.41 -4.94 7.80
N GLY A 144 -3.94 -5.57 6.72
CA GLY A 144 -4.55 -6.76 6.15
C GLY A 144 -4.60 -7.93 7.14
N ILE A 145 -3.48 -8.19 7.82
CA ILE A 145 -3.41 -9.22 8.87
C ILE A 145 -4.30 -8.82 10.07
N GLY A 146 -4.30 -7.55 10.45
CA GLY A 146 -5.20 -7.05 11.51
C GLY A 146 -6.66 -7.28 11.18
N LYS A 147 -7.10 -7.05 9.93
CA LYS A 147 -8.47 -7.37 9.48
C LYS A 147 -8.77 -8.87 9.54
N TYR A 148 -7.83 -9.72 9.18
CA TYR A 148 -7.97 -11.16 9.33
C TYR A 148 -8.30 -11.53 10.78
N HIS A 149 -7.50 -11.09 11.75
CA HIS A 149 -7.75 -11.35 13.17
C HIS A 149 -9.07 -10.73 13.67
N PHE A 150 -9.42 -9.54 13.16
CA PHE A 150 -10.68 -8.90 13.46
C PHE A 150 -11.90 -9.76 13.05
N LEU A 151 -11.86 -10.39 11.87
CA LEU A 151 -12.90 -11.28 11.38
C LEU A 151 -13.03 -12.56 12.23
N TYR A 152 -11.91 -13.06 12.74
CA TYR A 152 -11.88 -14.20 13.67
C TYR A 152 -12.17 -13.82 15.13
N LYS A 153 -12.60 -12.57 15.39
CA LYS A 153 -12.90 -12.02 16.72
C LYS A 153 -11.72 -12.05 17.70
N ASP A 154 -10.50 -12.25 17.20
CA ASP A 154 -9.26 -12.13 17.97
C ASP A 154 -8.90 -10.63 18.08
N ARG A 155 -9.50 -9.98 19.10
CA ARG A 155 -9.42 -8.52 19.29
C ARG A 155 -8.01 -8.04 19.62
N ASP A 156 -7.25 -8.81 20.38
CA ASP A 156 -5.92 -8.41 20.83
C ASP A 156 -4.92 -8.48 19.69
N SER A 157 -4.92 -9.56 18.91
CA SER A 157 -4.09 -9.64 17.70
C SER A 157 -4.51 -8.61 16.66
N ALA A 158 -5.81 -8.38 16.46
CA ALA A 158 -6.29 -7.34 15.54
C ALA A 158 -5.75 -5.96 15.94
N PHE A 159 -5.85 -5.60 17.23
CA PHE A 159 -5.33 -4.34 17.76
C PHE A 159 -3.82 -4.24 17.57
N TYR A 160 -3.08 -5.27 17.95
CA TYR A 160 -1.63 -5.34 17.79
C TYR A 160 -1.19 -5.05 16.35
N TYR A 161 -1.82 -5.71 15.35
CA TYR A 161 -1.48 -5.50 13.95
C TYR A 161 -1.92 -4.14 13.40
N PHE A 162 -3.03 -3.57 13.88
CA PHE A 162 -3.47 -2.23 13.48
C PHE A 162 -2.58 -1.12 14.07
N GLU A 163 -1.96 -1.35 15.22
CA GLU A 163 -1.08 -0.39 15.89
C GLU A 163 0.33 -0.35 15.31
N LYS A 164 0.83 -1.49 14.76
CA LYS A 164 2.18 -1.60 14.20
C LYS A 164 2.58 -0.46 13.25
N PRO A 165 1.73 -0.01 12.30
CA PRO A 165 2.08 1.09 11.41
C PRO A 165 2.40 2.41 12.08
N LEU A 166 1.96 2.63 13.33
CA LEU A 166 2.29 3.86 14.07
C LEU A 166 3.78 3.97 14.37
N GLY A 167 4.47 2.84 14.56
CA GLY A 167 5.92 2.82 14.84
C GLY A 167 6.80 3.35 13.71
N PHE A 168 6.28 3.38 12.48
CA PHE A 168 6.98 3.90 11.29
C PHE A 168 6.09 4.85 10.47
N PHE A 169 5.16 5.52 11.13
CA PHE A 169 4.19 6.41 10.50
C PHE A 169 4.80 7.54 9.66
N PRO A 170 5.91 8.18 10.05
CA PRO A 170 6.56 9.20 9.23
C PRO A 170 7.06 8.67 7.87
N GLU A 171 7.41 7.37 7.80
CA GLU A 171 7.93 6.71 6.60
C GLU A 171 6.82 6.27 5.63
N ILE A 172 5.54 6.37 6.03
CA ILE A 172 4.39 6.11 5.15
C ILE A 172 4.16 7.36 4.31
N LYS A 173 4.60 7.35 3.06
CA LYS A 173 4.48 8.51 2.16
C LYS A 173 3.05 8.73 1.68
N ASN A 174 2.30 7.65 1.45
CA ASN A 174 0.94 7.71 0.96
C ASN A 174 -0.02 8.25 2.04
N ARG A 175 -0.59 9.44 1.79
CA ARG A 175 -1.51 10.13 2.70
C ARG A 175 -2.80 9.33 2.96
N GLU A 176 -3.35 8.70 1.92
CA GLU A 176 -4.53 7.85 2.04
C GLU A 176 -4.25 6.57 2.85
N GLU A 177 -3.03 6.04 2.76
CA GLU A 177 -2.60 4.94 3.60
C GLU A 177 -2.53 5.36 5.07
N ARG A 178 -2.01 6.55 5.38
CA ARG A 178 -2.06 7.11 6.75
C ARG A 178 -3.48 7.26 7.27
N SER A 179 -4.41 7.74 6.43
CA SER A 179 -5.84 7.81 6.77
C SER A 179 -6.39 6.41 7.09
N SER A 180 -6.05 5.42 6.28
CA SER A 180 -6.49 4.04 6.47
C SER A 180 -5.97 3.39 7.75
N VAL A 181 -4.75 3.75 8.20
CA VAL A 181 -4.22 3.32 9.53
C VAL A 181 -5.15 3.80 10.65
N TYR A 182 -5.50 5.08 10.65
CA TYR A 182 -6.39 5.64 11.68
C TYR A 182 -7.81 5.07 11.60
N ASN A 183 -8.33 4.74 10.41
CA ASN A 183 -9.62 4.09 10.26
C ASN A 183 -9.67 2.69 10.91
N ASN A 184 -8.60 1.91 10.77
CA ASN A 184 -8.52 0.61 11.41
C ASN A 184 -8.35 0.73 12.93
N LEU A 185 -7.57 1.70 13.41
CA LEU A 185 -7.48 2.02 14.84
C LEU A 185 -8.82 2.49 15.41
N THR A 186 -9.59 3.30 14.68
CA THR A 186 -10.97 3.67 15.06
C THR A 186 -11.82 2.43 15.31
N SER A 187 -11.77 1.46 14.39
CA SER A 187 -12.51 0.20 14.54
C SER A 187 -12.02 -0.62 15.75
N ALA A 188 -10.71 -0.67 15.96
CA ALA A 188 -10.11 -1.40 17.06
C ALA A 188 -10.46 -0.79 18.43
N TYR A 189 -10.39 0.54 18.58
CA TYR A 189 -10.80 1.24 19.81
C TYR A 189 -12.30 1.12 20.07
N LYS A 190 -13.13 1.19 19.00
CA LYS A 190 -14.57 0.92 19.13
C LYS A 190 -14.84 -0.47 19.69
N LEU A 191 -14.12 -1.51 19.26
CA LEU A 191 -14.26 -2.86 19.83
C LEU A 191 -13.83 -2.96 21.29
N LYS A 192 -12.85 -2.16 21.70
CA LYS A 192 -12.43 -2.05 23.11
C LYS A 192 -13.37 -1.16 23.93
N ASN A 193 -14.43 -0.61 23.32
CA ASN A 193 -15.34 0.37 23.92
C ASN A 193 -14.65 1.67 24.37
N ASP A 194 -13.45 1.97 23.84
CA ASP A 194 -12.78 3.25 24.05
C ASP A 194 -13.24 4.25 22.96
N ILE A 195 -14.44 4.79 23.19
CA ILE A 195 -15.09 5.66 22.20
C ILE A 195 -14.33 6.98 22.03
N LYS A 196 -13.69 7.48 23.10
CA LYS A 196 -12.89 8.70 23.03
C LYS A 196 -11.70 8.52 22.09
N ALA A 197 -10.89 7.50 22.28
CA ALA A 197 -9.76 7.20 21.39
C ALA A 197 -10.23 6.90 19.95
N ALA A 198 -11.38 6.22 19.79
CA ALA A 198 -11.97 5.98 18.48
C ALA A 198 -12.34 7.30 17.76
N LEU A 199 -12.97 8.27 18.45
CA LEU A 199 -13.30 9.58 17.89
C LEU A 199 -12.05 10.39 17.51
N GLU A 200 -11.00 10.34 18.32
CA GLU A 200 -9.70 10.98 18.01
C GLU A 200 -9.04 10.38 16.75
N CYS A 201 -9.01 9.06 16.66
CA CYS A 201 -8.49 8.38 15.47
C CYS A 201 -9.33 8.69 14.21
N ASN A 202 -10.67 8.68 14.34
CA ASN A 202 -11.55 9.04 13.24
C ASN A 202 -11.33 10.50 12.77
N ALA A 203 -11.11 11.45 13.68
CA ALA A 203 -10.80 12.84 13.32
C ALA A 203 -9.49 12.95 12.55
N LYS A 204 -8.45 12.21 12.98
CA LYS A 204 -7.17 12.14 12.24
C LYS A 204 -7.33 11.51 10.87
N ALA A 205 -8.14 10.46 10.73
CA ALA A 205 -8.43 9.85 9.43
C ALA A 205 -9.13 10.85 8.48
N LEU A 206 -10.12 11.59 8.99
CA LEU A 206 -10.83 12.62 8.23
C LEU A 206 -9.90 13.75 7.76
N SER A 207 -8.94 14.18 8.58
CA SER A 207 -7.99 15.23 8.21
C SER A 207 -7.00 14.81 7.13
N LEU A 208 -6.82 13.50 6.91
CA LEU A 208 -5.86 12.92 5.99
C LEU A 208 -6.47 12.52 4.65
N THR A 209 -7.77 12.19 4.59
CA THR A 209 -8.39 11.76 3.33
C THR A 209 -8.88 12.92 2.48
N ASN A 210 -8.62 12.84 1.16
CA ASN A 210 -9.21 13.72 0.16
C ASN A 210 -10.32 13.00 -0.65
N ASP A 211 -10.50 11.70 -0.42
CA ASP A 211 -11.50 10.87 -1.09
C ASP A 211 -12.88 11.09 -0.46
N GLU A 212 -13.83 11.58 -1.25
CA GLU A 212 -15.19 11.90 -0.80
C GLU A 212 -15.92 10.68 -0.24
N VAL A 213 -15.83 9.53 -0.93
CA VAL A 213 -16.50 8.30 -0.48
C VAL A 213 -15.95 7.84 0.86
N LYS A 214 -14.63 7.90 1.05
CA LYS A 214 -13.99 7.57 2.32
C LYS A 214 -14.37 8.56 3.42
N ARG A 215 -14.47 9.85 3.09
CA ARG A 215 -14.89 10.89 4.04
C ARG A 215 -16.32 10.61 4.54
N LEU A 216 -17.25 10.34 3.63
CA LEU A 216 -18.64 10.05 3.98
C LEU A 216 -18.76 8.74 4.76
N ARG A 217 -17.96 7.72 4.44
CA ARG A 217 -17.84 6.49 5.25
C ARG A 217 -17.35 6.79 6.66
N ASN A 218 -16.36 7.67 6.81
CA ASN A 218 -15.87 8.10 8.12
C ASN A 218 -16.92 8.89 8.91
N TYR A 219 -17.78 9.66 8.24
CA TYR A 219 -18.93 10.31 8.89
C TYR A 219 -19.93 9.28 9.42
N ALA A 220 -20.24 8.22 8.64
CA ALA A 220 -21.11 7.15 9.14
C ALA A 220 -20.54 6.46 10.40
N VAL A 221 -19.22 6.23 10.45
CA VAL A 221 -18.54 5.70 11.63
C VAL A 221 -18.61 6.70 12.81
N ARG A 222 -18.38 7.98 12.53
CA ARG A 222 -18.40 9.05 13.54
C ARG A 222 -19.78 9.20 14.17
N GLY A 223 -20.85 9.16 13.35
CA GLY A 223 -22.22 9.17 13.84
C GLY A 223 -22.52 7.98 14.75
N GLN A 224 -22.07 6.77 14.37
CA GLN A 224 -22.20 5.60 15.24
C GLN A 224 -21.46 5.77 16.58
N LEU A 225 -20.26 6.35 16.58
CA LEU A 225 -19.49 6.60 17.81
C LEU A 225 -20.21 7.59 18.73
N PHE A 226 -20.83 8.65 18.18
CA PHE A 226 -21.64 9.60 18.96
C PHE A 226 -22.92 8.96 19.52
N ALA A 227 -23.57 8.08 18.73
CA ALA A 227 -24.74 7.32 19.23
C ALA A 227 -24.35 6.42 20.41
N MET A 228 -23.18 5.77 20.38
CA MET A 228 -22.65 4.98 21.50
C MET A 228 -22.38 5.83 22.77
N GLN A 229 -22.20 7.14 22.63
CA GLN A 229 -22.09 8.10 23.73
C GLN A 229 -23.43 8.75 24.10
N MET A 230 -24.54 8.32 23.51
CA MET A 230 -25.89 8.91 23.66
C MET A 230 -25.97 10.38 23.23
N GLN A 231 -25.05 10.83 22.36
CA GLN A 231 -25.03 12.18 21.78
C GLN A 231 -25.82 12.17 20.46
N TYR A 232 -27.13 12.03 20.54
CA TYR A 232 -28.00 11.74 19.40
C TYR A 232 -28.03 12.85 18.35
N ASP A 233 -27.98 14.13 18.74
CA ASP A 233 -27.95 15.26 17.80
C ASP A 233 -26.68 15.21 16.91
N SER A 234 -25.52 14.95 17.54
CA SER A 234 -24.26 14.79 16.81
C SER A 234 -24.28 13.54 15.93
N ALA A 235 -24.84 12.44 16.44
CA ALA A 235 -24.98 11.20 15.69
C ALA A 235 -25.82 11.43 14.43
N LEU A 236 -26.98 12.02 14.56
CA LEU A 236 -27.92 12.34 13.46
C LEU A 236 -27.24 13.21 12.41
N PHE A 237 -26.58 14.30 12.83
CA PHE A 237 -25.85 15.19 11.90
C PHE A 237 -24.87 14.45 11.02
N TYR A 238 -24.00 13.60 11.60
CA TYR A 238 -22.98 12.88 10.84
C TYR A 238 -23.56 11.75 9.97
N LEU A 239 -24.62 11.08 10.43
CA LEU A 239 -25.30 10.04 9.63
C LEU A 239 -26.04 10.64 8.43
N GLU A 240 -26.67 11.79 8.59
CA GLU A 240 -27.29 12.53 7.49
C GLU A 240 -26.26 12.96 6.43
N GLN A 241 -25.09 13.47 6.87
CA GLN A 241 -24.00 13.77 5.93
C GLN A 241 -23.59 12.51 5.15
N ALA A 242 -23.42 11.39 5.84
CA ALA A 242 -23.02 10.12 5.21
C ALA A 242 -24.08 9.58 4.23
N SER A 243 -25.38 9.83 4.50
CA SER A 243 -26.48 9.37 3.63
C SER A 243 -26.51 10.06 2.25
N ARG A 244 -25.79 11.18 2.08
CA ARG A 244 -25.64 11.90 0.81
C ARG A 244 -24.67 11.20 -0.14
N SER A 245 -24.00 10.12 0.29
CA SER A 245 -23.08 9.37 -0.55
C SER A 245 -23.77 8.79 -1.79
N GLU A 246 -23.10 8.86 -2.94
CA GLU A 246 -23.51 8.13 -4.14
C GLU A 246 -23.14 6.63 -4.06
N ASP A 247 -22.16 6.27 -3.22
CA ASP A 247 -21.80 4.87 -2.94
C ASP A 247 -22.94 4.20 -2.16
N LYS A 248 -23.56 3.20 -2.80
CA LYS A 248 -24.72 2.49 -2.25
C LYS A 248 -24.42 1.83 -0.90
N SER A 249 -23.21 1.35 -0.68
CA SER A 249 -22.83 0.66 0.56
C SER A 249 -22.71 1.65 1.73
N VAL A 250 -22.12 2.82 1.48
CA VAL A 250 -22.02 3.90 2.48
C VAL A 250 -23.40 4.45 2.81
N LYS A 251 -24.22 4.70 1.79
CA LYS A 251 -25.59 5.19 1.93
C LYS A 251 -26.48 4.23 2.71
N ALA A 252 -26.45 2.94 2.35
CA ALA A 252 -27.20 1.90 3.06
C ALA A 252 -26.76 1.77 4.54
N SER A 253 -25.43 1.81 4.79
CA SER A 253 -24.89 1.80 6.14
C SER A 253 -25.33 3.01 6.99
N ALA A 254 -25.42 4.19 6.38
CA ALA A 254 -25.90 5.38 7.09
C ALA A 254 -27.40 5.26 7.42
N TYR A 255 -28.25 4.84 6.48
CA TYR A 255 -29.67 4.64 6.74
C TYR A 255 -29.94 3.55 7.78
N PHE A 256 -29.24 2.44 7.74
CA PHE A 256 -29.37 1.39 8.75
C PHE A 256 -29.10 1.92 10.17
N LYS A 257 -28.08 2.76 10.33
CA LYS A 257 -27.70 3.36 11.61
C LYS A 257 -28.60 4.54 12.03
N LEU A 258 -29.36 5.12 11.10
CA LEU A 258 -30.39 6.13 11.39
C LEU A 258 -31.70 5.50 11.90
N ALA A 259 -31.94 4.21 11.53
CA ALA A 259 -33.13 3.49 11.90
C ALA A 259 -33.04 2.82 13.29
N ASP A 260 -31.81 2.55 13.77
CA ASP A 260 -31.52 2.02 15.10
C ASP A 260 -31.50 3.14 16.16
#